data_97f7c430d2985d25239282da29af6432
#
_entry.id   97f7c430d2985d25239282da29af6432
#
_cell.length_a   1.000
_cell.length_b   1.000
_cell.length_c   1.000
_cell.angle_alpha   90.00
_cell.angle_beta   90.00
_cell.angle_gamma   90.00
#
_symmetry.space_group_name_H-M   'P 1'
#
loop_
_entity.id
_entity.type
_entity.pdbx_description
1 polymer ?
#
loop_
_entity_poly.entity_id
_entity_poly.type
_entity_poly.pdbx_seq_one_letter_code
_entity_poly.pdbx_strand_id
1 'polypeptide(L)'
;KTLERNKAMKTLYLHIGTTKTATTSIQRFLEENKDVLQKYGYCFPDSLHVYPRANKRRNAHFLVAKVWDADGSRNQSKEKEYFEEGLQQIRTAFGTYDHVILTDESIWHALSYSKKSLLQELKKEADEQKYQIKVIVYLRRQDGLLISRWNQEVKQNFNSVAVMTCEEYLA
;
A
#
# COMPACT_ATOMS: atom_id res chain seq x y z
N LYS A 1 12.54 14.76 39.50
CA LYS A 1 13.30 14.19 38.35
C LYS A 1 12.27 13.71 37.34
N THR A 2 12.04 14.52 36.33
CA THR A 2 11.19 14.17 35.18
C THR A 2 11.93 13.08 34.41
N LEU A 3 11.36 11.87 34.38
CA LEU A 3 11.85 10.81 33.52
C LEU A 3 11.65 11.31 32.07
N GLU A 4 12.74 11.67 31.40
CA GLU A 4 12.73 11.82 29.95
C GLU A 4 12.27 10.48 29.38
N ARG A 5 11.03 10.43 28.87
CA ARG A 5 10.58 9.32 28.04
C ARG A 5 11.56 9.29 26.86
N ASN A 6 12.37 8.23 26.78
CA ASN A 6 13.11 7.94 25.56
C ASN A 6 12.10 8.00 24.41
N LYS A 7 12.18 9.08 23.62
CA LYS A 7 11.26 9.32 22.51
C LYS A 7 11.41 8.15 21.54
N ALA A 8 10.43 7.26 21.51
CA ALA A 8 10.45 6.11 20.61
C ALA A 8 10.67 6.61 19.19
N MET A 9 11.52 5.95 18.42
CA MET A 9 11.80 6.33 17.04
C MET A 9 10.51 6.19 16.22
N LYS A 10 10.08 7.26 15.57
CA LYS A 10 8.93 7.28 14.69
C LYS A 10 9.08 6.24 13.60
N THR A 11 8.03 5.47 13.32
CA THR A 11 8.11 4.32 12.40
C THR A 11 6.96 4.33 11.41
N LEU A 12 7.30 4.35 10.12
CA LEU A 12 6.39 4.06 9.03
C LEU A 12 6.38 2.54 8.76
N TYR A 13 5.26 1.89 8.97
CA TYR A 13 5.02 0.50 8.57
C TYR A 13 4.40 0.51 7.17
N LEU A 14 5.13 0.01 6.20
CA LEU A 14 4.71 -0.05 4.80
C LEU A 14 4.42 -1.49 4.39
N HIS A 15 3.14 -1.86 4.37
CA HIS A 15 2.70 -3.17 3.90
C HIS A 15 2.51 -3.14 2.37
N ILE A 16 3.35 -3.87 1.65
CA ILE A 16 3.44 -3.82 0.18
C ILE A 16 2.84 -5.04 -0.54
N GLY A 17 2.20 -5.93 0.17
CA GLY A 17 1.58 -7.16 -0.39
C GLY A 17 2.38 -8.39 -0.01
N THR A 18 2.40 -9.46 -0.78
CA THR A 18 2.01 -9.60 -2.20
C THR A 18 0.49 -9.68 -2.41
N THR A 19 0.06 -9.70 -3.69
CA THR A 19 -1.36 -10.00 -3.99
C THR A 19 -1.73 -11.42 -3.55
N LYS A 20 -3.00 -11.65 -3.21
CA LYS A 20 -3.52 -12.98 -2.79
C LYS A 20 -2.96 -13.51 -1.46
N THR A 21 -2.50 -12.60 -0.59
CA THR A 21 -2.01 -12.88 0.77
C THR A 21 -2.89 -12.25 1.85
N ALA A 22 -4.21 -12.26 1.65
CA ALA A 22 -5.22 -11.69 2.56
C ALA A 22 -5.09 -10.16 2.78
N THR A 23 -4.50 -9.42 1.83
CA THR A 23 -4.33 -7.96 1.93
C THR A 23 -5.63 -7.23 2.23
N THR A 24 -6.74 -7.62 1.58
CA THR A 24 -8.08 -7.05 1.84
C THR A 24 -8.53 -7.25 3.28
N SER A 25 -8.26 -8.41 3.89
CA SER A 25 -8.63 -8.68 5.28
C SER A 25 -7.80 -7.84 6.25
N ILE A 26 -6.51 -7.67 5.97
CA ILE A 26 -5.61 -6.81 6.75
C ILE A 26 -6.07 -5.35 6.67
N GLN A 27 -6.34 -4.86 5.47
CA GLN A 27 -6.81 -3.49 5.24
C GLN A 27 -8.15 -3.22 5.95
N ARG A 28 -9.06 -4.18 5.90
CA ARG A 28 -10.35 -4.10 6.58
C ARG A 28 -10.17 -4.08 8.10
N PHE A 29 -9.35 -4.98 8.64
CA PHE A 29 -9.04 -5.01 10.06
C PHE A 29 -8.45 -3.67 10.55
N LEU A 30 -7.49 -3.10 9.82
CA LEU A 30 -6.88 -1.82 10.15
C LEU A 30 -7.92 -0.67 10.13
N GLU A 31 -8.80 -0.66 9.13
CA GLU A 31 -9.87 0.35 9.02
C GLU A 31 -10.89 0.24 10.17
N GLU A 32 -11.33 -0.98 10.50
CA GLU A 32 -12.32 -1.22 11.55
C GLU A 32 -11.77 -0.98 12.97
N ASN A 33 -10.45 -0.97 13.14
CA ASN A 33 -9.80 -0.81 14.45
C ASN A 33 -9.02 0.51 14.59
N LYS A 34 -9.29 1.52 13.77
CA LYS A 34 -8.59 2.82 13.82
C LYS A 34 -8.55 3.44 15.22
N ASP A 35 -9.68 3.45 15.91
CA ASP A 35 -9.78 4.04 17.25
C ASP A 35 -8.91 3.30 18.29
N VAL A 36 -8.80 1.99 18.15
CA VAL A 36 -7.93 1.18 19.00
C VAL A 36 -6.47 1.45 18.68
N LEU A 37 -6.11 1.47 17.38
CA LEU A 37 -4.76 1.77 16.92
C LEU A 37 -4.28 3.13 17.44
N GLN A 38 -5.12 4.15 17.37
CA GLN A 38 -4.81 5.50 17.85
C GLN A 38 -4.49 5.54 19.35
N LYS A 39 -5.20 4.77 20.18
CA LYS A 39 -4.92 4.66 21.62
C LYS A 39 -3.53 4.11 21.91
N TYR A 40 -2.97 3.32 20.99
CA TYR A 40 -1.63 2.76 21.08
C TYR A 40 -0.57 3.54 20.30
N GLY A 41 -0.90 4.76 19.82
CA GLY A 41 0.05 5.62 19.11
C GLY A 41 0.24 5.27 17.63
N TYR A 42 -0.67 4.48 17.05
CA TYR A 42 -0.67 4.14 15.62
C TYR A 42 -1.69 4.96 14.85
N CYS A 43 -1.30 5.48 13.70
CA CYS A 43 -2.18 6.11 12.72
C CYS A 43 -2.34 5.21 11.49
N PHE A 44 -3.56 4.90 11.12
CA PHE A 44 -3.91 4.34 9.81
C PHE A 44 -4.70 5.42 9.05
N PRO A 45 -4.02 6.32 8.30
CA PRO A 45 -4.66 7.44 7.64
C PRO A 45 -5.62 6.97 6.53
N ASP A 46 -6.61 7.78 6.23
CA ASP A 46 -7.47 7.56 5.07
C ASP A 46 -6.72 7.85 3.76
N SER A 47 -7.15 7.23 2.68
CA SER A 47 -6.67 7.60 1.35
C SER A 47 -7.09 9.03 1.02
N LEU A 48 -6.15 9.88 0.59
CA LEU A 48 -6.43 11.26 0.21
C LEU A 48 -7.26 11.36 -1.07
N HIS A 49 -7.07 10.41 -1.96
CA HIS A 49 -7.69 10.41 -3.29
C HIS A 49 -8.51 9.14 -3.53
N VAL A 50 -9.52 9.27 -4.37
CA VAL A 50 -10.27 8.13 -4.89
C VAL A 50 -9.62 7.68 -6.20
N TYR A 51 -9.23 6.42 -6.23
CA TYR A 51 -8.60 5.81 -7.40
C TYR A 51 -9.57 4.79 -8.02
N PRO A 52 -9.92 4.90 -9.32
CA PRO A 52 -10.97 4.08 -9.95
C PRO A 52 -10.78 2.57 -9.83
N ARG A 53 -9.52 2.12 -9.68
CA ARG A 53 -9.15 0.70 -9.61
C ARG A 53 -8.55 0.26 -8.29
N ALA A 54 -8.55 1.13 -7.28
CA ALA A 54 -8.04 0.82 -5.97
C ALA A 54 -9.12 0.96 -4.90
N ASN A 55 -9.17 0.00 -3.99
CA ASN A 55 -10.04 0.11 -2.83
C ASN A 55 -9.57 1.28 -1.95
N LYS A 56 -10.51 2.05 -1.39
CA LYS A 56 -10.24 3.20 -0.49
C LYS A 56 -9.35 2.87 0.71
N ARG A 57 -9.27 1.59 1.12
CA ARG A 57 -8.41 1.12 2.22
C ARG A 57 -6.94 1.00 1.83
N ARG A 58 -6.62 1.13 0.56
CA ARG A 58 -5.25 1.11 0.02
C ARG A 58 -4.66 2.51 0.13
N ASN A 59 -4.42 2.93 1.37
CA ASN A 59 -4.00 4.30 1.70
C ASN A 59 -2.58 4.66 1.24
N ALA A 60 -1.79 3.67 0.79
CA ALA A 60 -0.48 3.87 0.16
C ALA A 60 -0.55 3.96 -1.38
N HIS A 61 -1.74 3.97 -2.00
CA HIS A 61 -1.84 3.92 -3.46
C HIS A 61 -1.19 5.12 -4.16
N PHE A 62 -1.14 6.27 -3.51
CA PHE A 62 -0.46 7.48 -4.01
C PHE A 62 1.01 7.24 -4.41
N LEU A 63 1.69 6.29 -3.77
CA LEU A 63 3.08 5.93 -4.07
C LEU A 63 3.25 5.34 -5.47
N VAL A 64 2.21 4.70 -6.00
CA VAL A 64 2.23 3.94 -7.26
C VAL A 64 1.13 4.34 -8.24
N ALA A 65 0.32 5.33 -7.87
CA ALA A 65 -0.81 5.78 -8.67
C ALA A 65 -0.36 6.20 -10.08
N LYS A 66 -1.20 5.88 -11.06
CA LYS A 66 -1.15 6.44 -12.39
C LYS A 66 -2.42 7.26 -12.60
N VAL A 67 -2.25 8.50 -13.02
CA VAL A 67 -3.34 9.44 -13.26
C VAL A 67 -3.47 9.69 -14.75
N TRP A 68 -4.70 9.69 -15.22
CA TRP A 68 -5.03 9.88 -16.63
C TRP A 68 -5.99 11.05 -16.78
N ASP A 69 -5.75 11.87 -17.77
CA ASP A 69 -6.65 12.95 -18.15
C ASP A 69 -7.84 12.43 -18.95
N ALA A 70 -8.85 13.27 -19.16
CA ALA A 70 -10.07 12.90 -19.88
C ALA A 70 -9.83 12.47 -21.34
N ASP A 71 -8.74 12.93 -21.95
CA ASP A 71 -8.30 12.57 -23.30
C ASP A 71 -7.54 11.23 -23.36
N GLY A 72 -7.33 10.57 -22.21
CA GLY A 72 -6.59 9.33 -22.10
C GLY A 72 -5.08 9.50 -22.02
N SER A 73 -4.55 10.71 -21.97
CA SER A 73 -3.12 10.98 -21.75
C SER A 73 -2.75 10.80 -20.27
N ARG A 74 -1.49 10.43 -20.01
CA ARG A 74 -1.00 10.24 -18.65
C ARG A 74 -0.57 11.57 -18.03
N ASN A 75 -1.14 11.92 -16.88
CA ASN A 75 -0.84 13.15 -16.16
C ASN A 75 0.22 12.92 -15.08
N GLN A 76 1.50 13.01 -15.49
CA GLN A 76 2.64 12.83 -14.59
C GLN A 76 2.76 13.96 -13.54
N SER A 77 2.32 15.18 -13.85
CA SER A 77 2.33 16.30 -12.91
C SER A 77 1.41 16.02 -11.73
N LYS A 78 0.21 15.52 -12.01
CA LYS A 78 -0.77 15.14 -11.00
C LYS A 78 -0.33 13.92 -10.18
N GLU A 79 0.41 12.99 -10.80
CA GLU A 79 1.01 11.86 -10.07
C GLU A 79 2.04 12.36 -9.03
N LYS A 80 2.85 13.36 -9.39
CA LYS A 80 3.81 13.99 -8.46
C LYS A 80 3.11 14.75 -7.33
N GLU A 81 2.07 15.50 -7.67
CA GLU A 81 1.24 16.21 -6.68
C GLU A 81 0.68 15.22 -5.65
N TYR A 82 0.04 14.14 -6.10
CA TYR A 82 -0.50 13.11 -5.21
C TYR A 82 0.57 12.44 -4.34
N PHE A 83 1.76 12.24 -4.91
CA PHE A 83 2.90 11.68 -4.16
C PHE A 83 3.32 12.63 -3.03
N GLU A 84 3.50 13.92 -3.31
CA GLU A 84 3.89 14.92 -2.30
C GLU A 84 2.81 15.13 -1.24
N GLU A 85 1.54 15.18 -1.62
CA GLU A 85 0.43 15.26 -0.68
C GLU A 85 0.39 14.05 0.26
N GLY A 86 0.64 12.85 -0.26
CA GLY A 86 0.74 11.63 0.54
C GLY A 86 1.93 11.67 1.51
N LEU A 87 3.10 12.17 1.10
CA LEU A 87 4.24 12.39 2.00
C LEU A 87 3.89 13.43 3.08
N GLN A 88 3.21 14.50 2.70
CA GLN A 88 2.76 15.52 3.66
C GLN A 88 1.77 14.94 4.68
N GLN A 89 0.88 14.04 4.27
CA GLN A 89 -0.03 13.33 5.19
C GLN A 89 0.76 12.49 6.20
N ILE A 90 1.82 11.80 5.79
CA ILE A 90 2.71 11.05 6.68
C ILE A 90 3.37 11.99 7.70
N ARG A 91 3.94 13.11 7.24
CA ARG A 91 4.57 14.12 8.10
C ARG A 91 3.59 14.65 9.14
N THR A 92 2.37 14.98 8.72
CA THR A 92 1.28 15.45 9.59
C THR A 92 0.90 14.39 10.63
N ALA A 93 0.75 13.12 10.21
CA ALA A 93 0.43 12.03 11.12
C ALA A 93 1.52 11.83 12.18
N PHE A 94 2.79 11.96 11.82
CA PHE A 94 3.91 11.93 12.75
C PHE A 94 3.96 13.13 13.71
N GLY A 95 3.19 14.18 13.46
CA GLY A 95 2.99 15.27 14.44
C GLY A 95 2.28 14.80 15.72
N THR A 96 1.42 13.79 15.59
CA THR A 96 0.56 13.29 16.68
C THR A 96 0.90 11.85 17.10
N TYR A 97 1.31 11.00 16.16
CA TYR A 97 1.51 9.56 16.39
C TYR A 97 2.97 9.17 16.22
N ASP A 98 3.40 8.13 16.94
CA ASP A 98 4.74 7.56 16.79
C ASP A 98 4.82 6.54 15.66
N HIS A 99 3.68 6.00 15.23
CA HIS A 99 3.58 4.95 14.22
C HIS A 99 2.55 5.30 13.15
N VAL A 100 2.94 5.18 11.88
CA VAL A 100 2.05 5.32 10.73
C VAL A 100 2.00 4.01 9.97
N ILE A 101 0.81 3.55 9.59
CA ILE A 101 0.61 2.32 8.83
C ILE A 101 0.07 2.67 7.45
N LEU A 102 0.81 2.26 6.42
CA LEU A 102 0.38 2.37 5.03
C LEU A 102 0.31 0.99 4.39
N THR A 103 -0.66 0.80 3.49
CA THR A 103 -0.87 -0.49 2.81
C THR A 103 -1.29 -0.33 1.37
N ASP A 104 -0.61 -1.03 0.47
CA ASP A 104 -1.03 -1.24 -0.92
C ASP A 104 -0.26 -2.40 -1.56
N GLU A 105 -0.96 -3.44 -2.00
CA GLU A 105 -0.37 -4.60 -2.65
C GLU A 105 0.19 -4.32 -4.07
N SER A 106 -0.20 -3.21 -4.71
CA SER A 106 0.38 -2.82 -6.01
C SER A 106 1.83 -2.37 -5.91
N ILE A 107 2.28 -1.98 -4.72
CA ILE A 107 3.68 -1.55 -4.51
C ILE A 107 4.63 -2.68 -4.86
N TRP A 108 4.31 -3.93 -4.50
CA TRP A 108 5.12 -5.11 -4.85
C TRP A 108 5.41 -5.20 -6.35
N HIS A 109 4.38 -5.06 -7.19
CA HIS A 109 4.55 -5.07 -8.64
C HIS A 109 5.26 -3.82 -9.14
N ALA A 110 4.94 -2.66 -8.60
CA ALA A 110 5.54 -1.40 -9.03
C ALA A 110 7.06 -1.37 -8.79
N LEU A 111 7.54 -1.90 -7.67
CA LEU A 111 8.97 -2.01 -7.37
C LEU A 111 9.73 -2.86 -8.41
N SER A 112 9.09 -3.91 -8.93
CA SER A 112 9.72 -4.79 -9.92
C SER A 112 9.78 -4.17 -11.32
N TYR A 113 8.78 -3.36 -11.71
CA TYR A 113 8.59 -2.95 -13.11
C TYR A 113 8.62 -1.46 -13.37
N SER A 114 7.96 -0.64 -12.55
CA SER A 114 7.68 0.76 -12.90
C SER A 114 8.20 1.81 -11.92
N LYS A 115 8.48 1.44 -10.69
CA LYS A 115 8.90 2.34 -9.60
C LYS A 115 10.09 1.76 -8.83
N LYS A 116 11.14 1.37 -9.55
CA LYS A 116 12.35 0.73 -8.98
C LYS A 116 13.05 1.60 -7.93
N SER A 117 12.99 2.92 -8.08
CA SER A 117 13.58 3.91 -7.16
C SER A 117 12.73 4.23 -5.93
N LEU A 118 11.47 3.77 -5.89
CA LEU A 118 10.51 4.17 -4.84
C LEU A 118 11.04 4.00 -3.42
N LEU A 119 11.66 2.86 -3.11
CA LEU A 119 12.19 2.63 -1.76
C LEU A 119 13.37 3.55 -1.44
N GLN A 120 14.16 3.96 -2.43
CA GLN A 120 15.26 4.91 -2.26
C GLN A 120 14.71 6.32 -2.00
N GLU A 121 13.66 6.72 -2.72
CA GLU A 121 12.96 7.99 -2.52
C GLU A 121 12.35 8.07 -1.13
N LEU A 122 11.65 7.01 -0.71
CA LEU A 122 11.09 6.91 0.64
C LEU A 122 12.18 6.88 1.73
N LYS A 123 13.32 6.22 1.47
CA LYS A 123 14.45 6.21 2.40
C LYS A 123 15.02 7.62 2.59
N LYS A 124 15.19 8.36 1.51
CA LYS A 124 15.66 9.75 1.55
C LYS A 124 14.71 10.62 2.38
N GLU A 125 13.41 10.54 2.11
CA GLU A 125 12.37 11.24 2.90
C GLU A 125 12.44 10.86 4.39
N ALA A 126 12.59 9.56 4.69
CA ALA A 126 12.67 9.09 6.07
C ALA A 126 13.89 9.62 6.81
N ASP A 127 15.05 9.70 6.14
CA ASP A 127 16.27 10.25 6.70
C ASP A 127 16.15 11.77 6.98
N GLU A 128 15.56 12.51 6.04
CA GLU A 128 15.30 13.95 6.18
C GLU A 128 14.31 14.25 7.32
N GLN A 129 13.26 13.46 7.46
CA GLN A 129 12.21 13.63 8.47
C GLN A 129 12.46 12.86 9.78
N LYS A 130 13.57 12.13 9.88
CA LYS A 130 14.02 11.39 11.07
C LYS A 130 13.02 10.35 11.58
N TYR A 131 12.50 9.52 10.65
CA TYR A 131 11.74 8.31 10.99
C TYR A 131 12.35 7.08 10.31
N GLN A 132 12.01 5.90 10.78
CA GLN A 132 12.40 4.65 10.14
C GLN A 132 11.24 4.07 9.32
N ILE A 133 11.58 3.29 8.30
CA ILE A 133 10.60 2.53 7.51
C ILE A 133 10.79 1.05 7.80
N LYS A 134 9.66 0.36 8.11
CA LYS A 134 9.60 -1.09 8.21
C LYS A 134 8.70 -1.60 7.10
N VAL A 135 9.30 -2.26 6.13
CA VAL A 135 8.56 -2.88 5.02
C VAL A 135 8.02 -4.23 5.47
N ILE A 136 6.72 -4.44 5.28
CA ILE A 136 6.01 -5.68 5.60
C ILE A 136 5.58 -6.36 4.30
N VAL A 137 5.99 -7.62 4.15
CA VAL A 137 5.63 -8.45 3.00
C VAL A 137 5.09 -9.78 3.51
N TYR A 138 3.87 -10.12 3.08
CA TYR A 138 3.35 -11.47 3.28
C TYR A 138 3.56 -12.28 2.00
N LEU A 139 4.18 -13.42 2.16
CA LEU A 139 4.41 -14.38 1.07
C LEU A 139 3.45 -15.55 1.23
N ARG A 140 3.01 -16.09 0.10
CA ARG A 140 2.19 -17.29 0.04
C ARG A 140 2.97 -18.37 -0.72
N ARG A 141 2.80 -19.62 -0.31
CA ARG A 141 3.37 -20.77 -1.01
C ARG A 141 2.92 -20.75 -2.47
N GLN A 142 3.83 -21.01 -3.41
CA GLN A 142 3.63 -20.76 -4.85
C GLN A 142 2.43 -21.52 -5.43
N ASP A 143 2.26 -22.80 -5.09
CA ASP A 143 1.11 -23.61 -5.52
C ASP A 143 -0.23 -22.99 -5.06
N GLY A 144 -0.33 -22.62 -3.79
CA GLY A 144 -1.51 -21.93 -3.27
C GLY A 144 -1.74 -20.56 -3.90
N LEU A 145 -0.67 -19.84 -4.28
CA LEU A 145 -0.77 -18.56 -4.98
C LEU A 145 -1.33 -18.75 -6.40
N LEU A 146 -0.83 -19.74 -7.13
CA LEU A 146 -1.27 -20.07 -8.50
C LEU A 146 -2.75 -20.45 -8.53
N ILE A 147 -3.19 -21.36 -7.65
CA ILE A 147 -4.60 -21.74 -7.51
C ILE A 147 -5.47 -20.50 -7.18
N SER A 148 -5.00 -19.62 -6.30
CA SER A 148 -5.74 -18.41 -5.93
C SER A 148 -5.84 -17.41 -7.08
N ARG A 149 -4.83 -17.30 -7.93
CA ARG A 149 -4.85 -16.48 -9.15
C ARG A 149 -5.79 -17.06 -10.18
N TRP A 150 -5.66 -18.35 -10.48
CA TRP A 150 -6.58 -19.05 -11.38
C TRP A 150 -8.04 -18.86 -10.97
N ASN A 151 -8.38 -19.09 -9.72
CA ASN A 151 -9.73 -18.84 -9.20
C ASN A 151 -10.21 -17.40 -9.40
N GLN A 152 -9.31 -16.42 -9.37
CA GLN A 152 -9.65 -15.03 -9.64
C GLN A 152 -9.93 -14.78 -11.11
N GLU A 153 -9.10 -15.32 -12.01
CA GLU A 153 -9.31 -15.25 -13.47
C GLU A 153 -10.64 -15.87 -13.86
N VAL A 154 -10.96 -17.05 -13.33
CA VAL A 154 -12.27 -17.71 -13.55
C VAL A 154 -13.41 -16.78 -13.13
N LYS A 155 -13.33 -16.17 -11.94
CA LYS A 155 -14.39 -15.27 -11.44
C LYS A 155 -14.52 -13.97 -12.24
N GLN A 156 -13.42 -13.43 -12.73
CA GLN A 156 -13.43 -12.14 -13.44
C GLN A 156 -13.85 -12.33 -14.91
N ASN A 157 -13.55 -13.46 -15.50
CA ASN A 157 -13.76 -13.74 -16.91
C ASN A 157 -14.92 -14.72 -17.19
N PHE A 158 -15.70 -15.07 -16.17
CA PHE A 158 -16.77 -16.08 -16.27
C PHE A 158 -17.77 -15.85 -17.42
N ASN A 159 -17.99 -14.60 -17.82
CA ASN A 159 -18.92 -14.25 -18.89
C ASN A 159 -18.24 -13.85 -20.22
N SER A 160 -16.92 -13.84 -20.31
CA SER A 160 -16.22 -13.20 -21.44
C SER A 160 -15.19 -14.07 -22.18
N VAL A 161 -14.72 -15.15 -21.60
CA VAL A 161 -13.64 -15.99 -22.18
C VAL A 161 -13.84 -17.45 -21.82
N ALA A 162 -13.39 -18.36 -22.68
CA ALA A 162 -13.23 -19.77 -22.33
C ALA A 162 -12.36 -19.89 -21.07
N VAL A 163 -12.96 -20.39 -19.99
CA VAL A 163 -12.27 -20.53 -18.72
C VAL A 163 -11.27 -21.66 -18.84
N MET A 164 -9.98 -21.33 -18.74
CA MET A 164 -8.92 -22.33 -18.70
C MET A 164 -9.07 -23.26 -17.49
N THR A 165 -8.80 -24.53 -17.65
CA THR A 165 -8.60 -25.45 -16.54
C THR A 165 -7.39 -25.03 -15.71
N CYS A 166 -7.27 -25.53 -14.49
CA CYS A 166 -6.08 -25.23 -13.67
C CYS A 166 -4.79 -25.70 -14.33
N GLU A 167 -4.83 -26.82 -15.03
CA GLU A 167 -3.70 -27.39 -15.75
C GLU A 167 -3.27 -26.53 -16.94
N GLU A 168 -4.22 -26.03 -17.74
CA GLU A 168 -3.95 -25.09 -18.83
C GLU A 168 -3.39 -23.74 -18.35
N TYR A 169 -3.81 -23.29 -17.16
CA TYR A 169 -3.30 -22.05 -16.56
C TYR A 169 -1.87 -22.20 -16.05
N LEU A 170 -1.45 -23.41 -15.71
CA LEU A 170 -0.12 -23.73 -15.19
C LEU A 170 0.89 -24.10 -16.29
N ALA A 171 0.44 -24.39 -17.52
CA ALA A 171 1.28 -24.70 -18.65
C ALA A 171 1.88 -23.45 -19.30
#